data_412a02675f20cccca47716fd4a09c487
#
_entry.id   412a02675f20cccca47716fd4a09c487
#
_cell.length_a   1.000
_cell.length_b   1.000
_cell.length_c   1.000
_cell.angle_alpha   90.00
_cell.angle_beta   90.00
_cell.angle_gamma   90.00
#
_symmetry.space_group_name_H-M   'P 1'
#
loop_
_entity.id
_entity.type
_entity.pdbx_description
1 polymer ?
#
loop_
_entity_poly.entity_id
_entity_poly.type
_entity_poly.pdbx_seq_one_letter_code
_entity_poly.pdbx_strand_id
1 'polypeptide(L)'
;MDFADADDAVLVARDRDLDPPRQDGAFTRLTGVHAGGRDFGPRHNPPRPRTGRELTPDEENALIEAAFGTRERYEAAKAAVARGDLDAAARRSWQRSMSASLTLEEAADWLDAGTARVLTHLASGGLFAFVCDEELRFPAWQFTDDPNHPVLNHLSTLVGAFDDDMHPTSILAFMTTPHPYTRIRGVPATPVEWLTAGRCVQPLLELLVTRCLR
;
A
#
# COMPACT_ATOMS: atom_id res chain seq x y z
N MET A 1 -19.34 -52.05 14.44
CA MET A 1 -18.38 -51.13 15.05
C MET A 1 -18.43 -49.91 14.19
N ASP A 2 -19.27 -48.98 14.62
CA ASP A 2 -19.68 -47.81 13.87
C ASP A 2 -18.69 -46.70 14.07
N PHE A 3 -18.26 -46.09 12.99
CA PHE A 3 -17.67 -44.77 13.00
C PHE A 3 -18.74 -43.79 12.52
N ALA A 4 -19.25 -43.06 13.51
CA ALA A 4 -20.20 -41.99 13.28
C ALA A 4 -19.44 -40.68 12.89
N ASP A 5 -19.92 -40.10 11.83
CA ASP A 5 -20.07 -38.71 11.44
C ASP A 5 -19.43 -37.63 12.34
N ALA A 6 -18.49 -36.92 11.77
CA ALA A 6 -18.09 -35.60 12.22
C ALA A 6 -18.67 -34.59 11.25
N ASP A 7 -19.63 -33.83 11.74
CA ASP A 7 -20.37 -32.77 11.11
C ASP A 7 -19.46 -31.70 10.45
N ASP A 8 -19.71 -31.55 9.19
CA ASP A 8 -19.20 -30.52 8.30
C ASP A 8 -19.91 -29.19 8.62
N ALA A 9 -19.35 -28.43 9.54
CA ALA A 9 -19.82 -27.05 9.81
C ALA A 9 -19.27 -26.12 8.75
N VAL A 10 -19.92 -26.08 7.60
CA VAL A 10 -19.74 -25.05 6.58
C VAL A 10 -20.12 -23.71 7.18
N LEU A 11 -19.12 -22.92 7.54
CA LEU A 11 -19.26 -21.55 7.96
C LEU A 11 -19.63 -20.71 6.72
N VAL A 12 -20.92 -20.53 6.50
CA VAL A 12 -21.45 -19.58 5.51
C VAL A 12 -21.14 -18.17 6.01
N ALA A 13 -20.01 -17.61 5.55
CA ALA A 13 -19.74 -16.20 5.68
C ALA A 13 -20.85 -15.45 4.93
N ARG A 14 -21.73 -14.77 5.66
CA ARG A 14 -22.70 -13.86 5.09
C ARG A 14 -21.95 -12.75 4.35
N ASP A 15 -22.10 -12.78 3.05
CA ASP A 15 -21.80 -11.68 2.15
C ASP A 15 -22.58 -10.45 2.66
N ARG A 16 -21.91 -9.57 3.41
CA ARG A 16 -22.38 -8.22 3.61
C ARG A 16 -21.99 -7.47 2.36
N ASP A 17 -23.00 -7.02 1.62
CA ASP A 17 -22.88 -6.04 0.56
C ASP A 17 -22.07 -4.84 1.09
N LEU A 18 -20.76 -4.91 0.89
CA LEU A 18 -19.86 -3.78 1.06
C LEU A 18 -19.95 -2.98 -0.23
N ASP A 19 -20.81 -1.99 -0.25
CA ASP A 19 -20.76 -0.93 -1.25
C ASP A 19 -19.30 -0.46 -1.34
N PRO A 20 -18.73 -0.36 -2.55
CA PRO A 20 -17.35 0.10 -2.71
C PRO A 20 -17.26 1.50 -2.10
N PRO A 21 -16.27 1.78 -1.25
CA PRO A 21 -16.08 3.09 -0.69
C PRO A 21 -15.97 4.09 -1.84
N ARG A 22 -16.78 5.13 -1.79
CA ARG A 22 -16.66 6.28 -2.70
C ARG A 22 -15.24 6.75 -2.62
N GLN A 23 -14.58 6.99 -3.74
CA GLN A 23 -13.17 7.36 -3.86
C GLN A 23 -12.79 8.70 -3.18
N ASP A 24 -13.71 9.29 -2.44
CA ASP A 24 -13.55 10.56 -1.70
C ASP A 24 -12.97 10.37 -0.29
N GLY A 25 -12.60 9.16 0.10
CA GLY A 25 -11.93 8.87 1.38
C GLY A 25 -10.54 9.52 1.40
N ALA A 26 -10.42 10.66 2.03
CA ALA A 26 -9.15 11.33 2.26
C ALA A 26 -8.24 10.40 3.09
N PHE A 27 -7.27 9.77 2.43
CA PHE A 27 -6.22 9.03 3.12
C PHE A 27 -5.30 10.01 3.83
N THR A 28 -5.44 10.09 5.14
CA THR A 28 -4.52 10.88 5.96
C THR A 28 -3.41 9.96 6.45
N ARG A 29 -2.19 10.18 5.94
CA ARG A 29 -0.99 9.61 6.50
C ARG A 29 -0.75 10.25 7.85
N LEU A 30 -0.78 9.45 8.91
CA LEU A 30 -0.33 9.88 10.22
C LEU A 30 1.18 9.65 10.30
N THR A 31 1.96 10.55 9.74
CA THR A 31 3.38 10.68 10.04
C THR A 31 3.53 11.58 11.25
N GLY A 32 4.48 11.25 12.12
CA GLY A 32 4.73 11.91 13.38
C GLY A 32 4.66 13.44 13.27
N VAL A 33 3.98 14.02 14.23
CA VAL A 33 3.83 15.45 14.40
C VAL A 33 5.22 16.09 14.45
N HIS A 34 5.68 16.69 13.36
CA HIS A 34 6.70 17.72 13.47
C HIS A 34 6.08 18.90 14.22
N ALA A 35 6.60 19.15 15.42
CA ALA A 35 6.25 20.30 16.24
C ALA A 35 6.68 21.61 15.54
N GLY A 36 5.88 22.02 14.58
CA GLY A 36 6.00 23.28 13.85
C GLY A 36 4.64 23.59 13.29
N GLY A 37 3.85 24.37 14.06
CA GLY A 37 2.46 24.68 13.77
C GLY A 37 2.22 25.16 12.34
N ARG A 38 1.75 24.26 11.49
CA ARG A 38 1.03 24.58 10.26
C ARG A 38 -0.31 23.87 10.36
N ASP A 39 -1.33 24.69 10.39
CA ASP A 39 -2.73 24.34 10.35
C ASP A 39 -3.01 23.53 9.08
N PHE A 40 -3.13 22.21 9.21
CA PHE A 40 -3.59 21.33 8.15
C PHE A 40 -5.10 21.21 8.20
N GLY A 41 -5.79 22.34 7.98
CA GLY A 41 -7.18 22.30 7.58
C GLY A 41 -7.31 21.49 6.27
N PRO A 42 -8.41 20.75 6.08
CA PRO A 42 -8.61 19.95 4.87
C PRO A 42 -8.67 20.87 3.66
N ARG A 43 -7.58 21.04 2.96
CA ARG A 43 -7.60 21.62 1.61
C ARG A 43 -8.16 20.54 0.69
N HIS A 44 -9.45 20.39 0.74
CA HIS A 44 -10.22 19.66 -0.25
C HIS A 44 -10.14 20.48 -1.55
N ASN A 45 -9.06 20.29 -2.29
CA ASN A 45 -9.00 20.68 -3.66
C ASN A 45 -9.30 19.42 -4.46
N PRO A 46 -10.57 19.19 -4.88
CA PRO A 46 -10.88 18.04 -5.71
C PRO A 46 -9.97 18.15 -6.94
N PRO A 47 -9.36 17.05 -7.41
CA PRO A 47 -8.59 17.11 -8.64
C PRO A 47 -9.49 17.74 -9.68
N ARG A 48 -9.12 18.94 -10.16
CA ARG A 48 -9.83 19.56 -11.27
C ARG A 48 -9.86 18.52 -12.37
N PRO A 49 -11.04 18.16 -12.91
CA PRO A 49 -11.08 17.31 -14.07
C PRO A 49 -10.18 18.00 -15.09
N ARG A 50 -9.05 17.39 -15.41
CA ARG A 50 -8.30 17.79 -16.57
C ARG A 50 -9.25 17.50 -17.71
N THR A 51 -9.93 18.55 -18.21
CA THR A 51 -10.60 18.49 -19.50
C THR A 51 -9.50 18.18 -20.47
N GLY A 52 -9.32 16.88 -20.71
CA GLY A 52 -8.33 16.41 -21.66
C GLY A 52 -8.69 17.01 -22.99
N ARG A 53 -7.85 17.90 -23.50
CA ARG A 53 -7.89 18.27 -24.91
C ARG A 53 -7.78 16.96 -25.69
N GLU A 54 -8.67 16.75 -26.65
CA GLU A 54 -8.52 15.63 -27.58
C GLU A 54 -7.14 15.70 -28.25
N LEU A 55 -6.42 14.60 -28.22
CA LEU A 55 -5.11 14.48 -28.84
C LEU A 55 -5.26 14.63 -30.36
N THR A 56 -4.35 15.35 -30.99
CA THR A 56 -4.24 15.31 -32.43
C THR A 56 -3.77 13.93 -32.88
N PRO A 57 -4.04 13.50 -34.13
CA PRO A 57 -3.59 12.21 -34.62
C PRO A 57 -2.07 11.97 -34.48
N ASP A 58 -1.26 13.01 -34.60
CA ASP A 58 0.19 12.92 -34.45
C ASP A 58 0.60 12.74 -32.98
N GLU A 59 -0.06 13.46 -32.07
CA GLU A 59 0.15 13.31 -30.62
C GLU A 59 -0.30 11.90 -30.15
N GLU A 60 -1.42 11.39 -30.68
CA GLU A 60 -1.87 10.03 -30.39
C GLU A 60 -0.88 8.98 -30.88
N ASN A 61 -0.36 9.14 -32.11
CA ASN A 61 0.64 8.22 -32.65
C ASN A 61 1.95 8.25 -31.85
N ALA A 62 2.42 9.43 -31.47
CA ALA A 62 3.60 9.56 -30.61
C ALA A 62 3.40 8.90 -29.22
N LEU A 63 2.22 9.08 -28.62
CA LEU A 63 1.85 8.43 -27.36
C LEU A 63 1.82 6.91 -27.51
N ILE A 64 1.23 6.39 -28.60
CA ILE A 64 1.15 4.95 -28.87
C ILE A 64 2.55 4.36 -28.97
N GLU A 65 3.42 4.99 -29.73
CA GLU A 65 4.80 4.52 -29.92
C GLU A 65 5.59 4.55 -28.60
N ALA A 66 5.51 5.66 -27.86
CA ALA A 66 6.28 5.84 -26.63
C ALA A 66 5.78 4.99 -25.45
N ALA A 67 4.46 4.85 -25.27
CA ALA A 67 3.87 4.23 -24.08
C ALA A 67 3.38 2.79 -24.30
N PHE A 68 2.91 2.47 -25.50
CA PHE A 68 2.28 1.18 -25.80
C PHE A 68 3.08 0.34 -26.81
N GLY A 69 3.94 0.98 -27.59
CA GLY A 69 4.73 0.34 -28.65
C GLY A 69 3.92 -0.08 -29.88
N THR A 70 2.63 -0.38 -29.74
CA THR A 70 1.73 -0.76 -30.85
C THR A 70 0.32 -0.19 -30.65
N ARG A 71 -0.37 0.10 -31.77
CA ARG A 71 -1.77 0.55 -31.76
C ARG A 71 -2.70 -0.52 -31.18
N GLU A 72 -2.44 -1.79 -31.42
CA GLU A 72 -3.24 -2.90 -30.87
C GLU A 72 -3.25 -2.89 -29.34
N ARG A 73 -2.08 -2.70 -28.69
CA ARG A 73 -1.98 -2.58 -27.23
C ARG A 73 -2.71 -1.35 -26.69
N TYR A 74 -2.64 -0.24 -27.41
CA TYR A 74 -3.36 0.98 -27.06
C TYR A 74 -4.87 0.77 -27.09
N GLU A 75 -5.41 0.20 -28.17
CA GLU A 75 -6.85 -0.10 -28.29
C GLU A 75 -7.31 -1.14 -27.26
N ALA A 76 -6.49 -2.14 -26.95
CA ALA A 76 -6.75 -3.10 -25.89
C ALA A 76 -6.81 -2.40 -24.51
N ALA A 77 -5.91 -1.45 -24.24
CA ALA A 77 -5.91 -0.66 -23.01
C ALA A 77 -7.16 0.24 -22.91
N LYS A 78 -7.54 0.93 -24.00
CA LYS A 78 -8.78 1.72 -24.05
C LYS A 78 -10.02 0.86 -23.78
N ALA A 79 -10.09 -0.32 -24.39
CA ALA A 79 -11.17 -1.26 -24.19
C ALA A 79 -11.21 -1.76 -22.73
N ALA A 80 -10.06 -2.01 -22.10
CA ALA A 80 -9.96 -2.40 -20.70
C ALA A 80 -10.47 -1.29 -19.76
N VAL A 81 -10.10 -0.03 -20.02
CA VAL A 81 -10.62 1.14 -19.30
C VAL A 81 -12.14 1.23 -19.44
N ALA A 82 -12.66 1.12 -20.66
CA ALA A 82 -14.08 1.21 -20.93
C ALA A 82 -14.90 0.07 -20.27
N ARG A 83 -14.29 -1.10 -20.04
CA ARG A 83 -14.92 -2.20 -19.29
C ARG A 83 -14.83 -2.04 -17.76
N GLY A 84 -14.11 -1.03 -17.25
CA GLY A 84 -13.89 -0.84 -15.81
C GLY A 84 -12.83 -1.80 -15.21
N ASP A 85 -11.96 -2.37 -16.03
CA ASP A 85 -10.92 -3.31 -15.56
C ASP A 85 -9.94 -2.63 -14.60
N LEU A 86 -9.69 -1.32 -14.77
CA LEU A 86 -8.85 -0.54 -13.86
C LEU A 86 -9.51 -0.39 -12.49
N ASP A 87 -10.81 -0.09 -12.44
CA ASP A 87 -11.54 0.01 -11.18
C ASP A 87 -11.60 -1.33 -10.47
N ALA A 88 -11.80 -2.42 -11.21
CA ALA A 88 -11.74 -3.76 -10.66
C ALA A 88 -10.34 -4.11 -10.13
N ALA A 89 -9.27 -3.71 -10.82
CA ALA A 89 -7.90 -3.90 -10.36
C ALA A 89 -7.60 -3.06 -9.10
N ALA A 90 -8.05 -1.81 -9.07
CA ALA A 90 -7.92 -0.93 -7.91
C ALA A 90 -8.65 -1.52 -6.68
N ARG A 91 -9.90 -1.98 -6.84
CA ARG A 91 -10.64 -2.65 -5.76
C ARG A 91 -9.91 -3.88 -5.23
N ARG A 92 -9.42 -4.77 -6.13
CA ARG A 92 -8.64 -5.96 -5.70
C ARG A 92 -7.36 -5.58 -4.98
N SER A 93 -6.66 -4.54 -5.43
CA SER A 93 -5.45 -4.05 -4.77
C SER A 93 -5.76 -3.50 -3.38
N TRP A 94 -6.86 -2.76 -3.27
CA TRP A 94 -7.36 -2.25 -2.00
C TRP A 94 -7.72 -3.37 -1.03
N GLN A 95 -8.53 -4.35 -1.46
CA GLN A 95 -8.90 -5.51 -0.64
C GLN A 95 -7.68 -6.26 -0.13
N ARG A 96 -6.64 -6.45 -0.96
CA ARG A 96 -5.38 -7.05 -0.52
C ARG A 96 -4.68 -6.21 0.55
N SER A 97 -4.67 -4.90 0.42
CA SER A 97 -4.07 -4.01 1.43
C SER A 97 -4.79 -4.11 2.76
N MET A 98 -6.12 -4.18 2.74
CA MET A 98 -6.94 -4.34 3.94
C MET A 98 -6.71 -5.69 4.61
N SER A 99 -6.74 -6.79 3.82
CA SER A 99 -6.50 -8.15 4.33
C SER A 99 -5.08 -8.34 4.87
N ALA A 100 -4.13 -7.53 4.41
CA ALA A 100 -2.74 -7.55 4.86
C ALA A 100 -2.44 -6.43 5.86
N SER A 101 -3.42 -6.00 6.64
CA SER A 101 -3.26 -4.97 7.68
C SER A 101 -3.92 -5.41 8.98
N LEU A 102 -3.36 -4.95 10.10
CA LEU A 102 -3.84 -5.17 11.45
C LEU A 102 -4.64 -3.95 11.92
N THR A 103 -5.58 -4.16 12.84
CA THR A 103 -6.21 -3.10 13.62
C THR A 103 -5.23 -2.56 14.67
N LEU A 104 -5.62 -1.51 15.39
CA LEU A 104 -4.83 -0.99 16.51
C LEU A 104 -4.66 -2.03 17.63
N GLU A 105 -5.71 -2.76 17.93
CA GLU A 105 -5.72 -3.82 18.95
C GLU A 105 -4.84 -4.99 18.53
N GLU A 106 -4.96 -5.46 17.31
CA GLU A 106 -4.13 -6.55 16.78
C GLU A 106 -2.64 -6.16 16.73
N ALA A 107 -2.33 -4.90 16.39
CA ALA A 107 -0.96 -4.40 16.42
C ALA A 107 -0.42 -4.27 17.86
N ALA A 108 -1.28 -3.93 18.82
CA ALA A 108 -0.94 -3.88 20.24
C ALA A 108 -0.64 -5.29 20.79
N ASP A 109 -1.47 -6.26 20.45
CA ASP A 109 -1.28 -7.67 20.81
C ASP A 109 0.02 -8.22 20.19
N TRP A 110 0.28 -7.93 18.93
CA TRP A 110 1.52 -8.35 18.24
C TRP A 110 2.78 -7.83 18.93
N LEU A 111 2.73 -6.58 19.38
CA LEU A 111 3.87 -5.91 20.04
C LEU A 111 3.95 -6.17 21.55
N ASP A 112 3.06 -6.98 22.11
CA ASP A 112 2.91 -7.17 23.55
C ASP A 112 2.90 -5.82 24.29
N ALA A 113 2.10 -4.89 23.80
CA ALA A 113 2.06 -3.51 24.26
C ALA A 113 0.62 -2.98 24.34
N GLY A 114 0.38 -1.97 25.15
CA GLY A 114 -0.90 -1.27 25.14
C GLY A 114 -1.06 -0.39 23.89
N THR A 115 -2.31 -0.16 23.47
CA THR A 115 -2.65 0.69 22.32
C THR A 115 -2.04 2.08 22.38
N ALA A 116 -1.96 2.68 23.57
CA ALA A 116 -1.31 3.99 23.78
C ALA A 116 0.17 3.98 23.37
N ARG A 117 0.89 2.86 23.59
CA ARG A 117 2.29 2.71 23.20
C ARG A 117 2.41 2.56 21.69
N VAL A 118 1.49 1.83 21.05
CA VAL A 118 1.43 1.72 19.58
C VAL A 118 1.22 3.10 18.96
N LEU A 119 0.29 3.90 19.47
CA LEU A 119 0.05 5.27 19.00
C LEU A 119 1.27 6.18 19.22
N THR A 120 2.01 6.02 20.31
CA THR A 120 3.26 6.75 20.55
C THR A 120 4.33 6.36 19.53
N HIS A 121 4.45 5.07 19.20
CA HIS A 121 5.35 4.57 18.15
C HIS A 121 4.96 5.11 16.78
N LEU A 122 3.67 5.14 16.45
CA LEU A 122 3.16 5.74 15.21
C LEU A 122 3.51 7.23 15.15
N ALA A 123 3.25 7.99 16.21
CA ALA A 123 3.53 9.43 16.29
C ALA A 123 5.03 9.76 16.15
N SER A 124 5.91 8.87 16.61
CA SER A 124 7.36 9.01 16.45
C SER A 124 7.91 8.54 15.08
N GLY A 125 7.05 8.07 14.17
CA GLY A 125 7.45 7.50 12.89
C GLY A 125 8.08 6.11 13.00
N GLY A 126 7.98 5.45 14.16
CA GLY A 126 8.44 4.08 14.36
C GLY A 126 7.53 3.02 13.77
N LEU A 127 6.30 3.39 13.42
CA LEU A 127 5.32 2.57 12.70
C LEU A 127 4.69 3.36 11.57
N PHE A 128 4.15 2.63 10.59
CA PHE A 128 3.33 3.17 9.52
C PHE A 128 1.88 2.74 9.70
N ALA A 129 0.95 3.66 9.52
CA ALA A 129 -0.48 3.37 9.49
C ALA A 129 -1.18 4.22 8.43
N PHE A 130 -2.35 3.77 8.00
CA PHE A 130 -3.28 4.53 7.18
C PHE A 130 -4.67 4.47 7.79
N VAL A 131 -5.54 5.42 7.42
CA VAL A 131 -6.92 5.45 7.88
C VAL A 131 -7.82 4.85 6.81
N CYS A 132 -8.70 3.93 7.20
CA CYS A 132 -9.75 3.39 6.37
C CYS A 132 -11.03 3.31 7.20
N ASP A 133 -12.14 3.87 6.69
CA ASP A 133 -13.44 3.87 7.36
C ASP A 133 -13.35 4.34 8.83
N GLU A 134 -12.59 5.42 9.05
CA GLU A 134 -12.29 6.02 10.36
C GLU A 134 -11.45 5.15 11.31
N GLU A 135 -10.97 3.99 10.86
CA GLU A 135 -10.12 3.08 11.62
C GLU A 135 -8.65 3.16 11.18
N LEU A 136 -7.74 3.09 12.16
CA LEU A 136 -6.32 2.92 11.91
C LEU A 136 -6.02 1.50 11.46
N ARG A 137 -5.26 1.38 10.37
CA ARG A 137 -4.81 0.11 9.81
C ARG A 137 -3.29 0.09 9.72
N PHE A 138 -2.69 -0.93 10.29
CA PHE A 138 -1.24 -1.15 10.33
C PHE A 138 -0.87 -2.26 9.37
N PRO A 139 -0.19 -2.00 8.23
CA PRO A 139 0.21 -3.06 7.31
C PRO A 139 1.05 -4.12 8.00
N ALA A 140 0.71 -5.39 7.79
CA ALA A 140 1.37 -6.51 8.46
C ALA A 140 2.86 -6.64 8.08
N TRP A 141 3.28 -6.15 6.89
CA TRP A 141 4.65 -6.23 6.42
C TRP A 141 5.71 -5.55 7.32
N GLN A 142 5.26 -4.64 8.20
CA GLN A 142 6.17 -3.93 9.10
C GLN A 142 6.48 -4.70 10.39
N PHE A 143 5.75 -5.75 10.67
CA PHE A 143 5.95 -6.60 11.84
C PHE A 143 6.77 -7.84 11.48
N THR A 144 7.49 -8.39 12.44
CA THR A 144 8.34 -9.57 12.27
C THR A 144 8.01 -10.61 13.35
N ASP A 145 8.32 -11.88 13.06
CA ASP A 145 8.16 -12.96 14.04
C ASP A 145 9.31 -13.03 15.06
N ASP A 146 10.29 -12.12 14.99
CA ASP A 146 11.39 -12.05 15.96
C ASP A 146 10.93 -11.31 17.22
N PRO A 147 10.81 -11.97 18.37
CA PRO A 147 10.36 -11.34 19.60
C PRO A 147 11.31 -10.24 20.11
N ASN A 148 12.60 -10.27 19.72
CA ASN A 148 13.56 -9.24 20.09
C ASN A 148 13.49 -8.01 19.17
N HIS A 149 12.98 -8.20 17.95
CA HIS A 149 12.83 -7.16 16.95
C HIS A 149 11.45 -7.28 16.29
N PRO A 150 10.35 -7.02 17.03
CA PRO A 150 8.99 -7.26 16.53
C PRO A 150 8.59 -6.33 15.39
N VAL A 151 9.41 -5.32 15.11
CA VAL A 151 9.22 -4.34 14.02
C VAL A 151 10.42 -4.41 13.07
N LEU A 152 10.15 -4.26 11.78
CA LEU A 152 11.13 -4.33 10.72
C LEU A 152 12.27 -3.32 10.93
N ASN A 153 13.50 -3.80 10.80
CA ASN A 153 14.69 -2.95 10.95
C ASN A 153 14.66 -1.77 9.98
N HIS A 154 15.13 -0.60 10.41
CA HIS A 154 15.15 0.64 9.62
C HIS A 154 13.77 1.15 9.18
N LEU A 155 12.67 0.66 9.76
CA LEU A 155 11.31 1.05 9.38
C LEU A 155 11.12 2.56 9.46
N SER A 156 11.56 3.23 10.53
CA SER A 156 11.39 4.69 10.70
C SER A 156 12.07 5.49 9.58
N THR A 157 13.26 5.07 9.17
CA THR A 157 13.98 5.68 8.04
C THR A 157 13.22 5.51 6.73
N LEU A 158 12.67 4.32 6.51
CA LEU A 158 11.92 4.00 5.30
C LEU A 158 10.57 4.75 5.27
N VAL A 159 9.86 4.79 6.40
CA VAL A 159 8.59 5.54 6.53
C VAL A 159 8.80 7.03 6.27
N GLY A 160 9.92 7.60 6.76
CA GLY A 160 10.28 8.98 6.48
C GLY A 160 10.62 9.28 5.01
N ALA A 161 10.92 8.24 4.23
CA ALA A 161 11.25 8.38 2.81
C ALA A 161 10.07 8.13 1.87
N PHE A 162 8.93 7.67 2.36
CA PHE A 162 7.72 7.60 1.54
C PHE A 162 7.16 9.01 1.31
N ASP A 163 6.74 9.31 0.08
CA ASP A 163 6.06 10.57 -0.20
C ASP A 163 4.73 10.68 0.55
N ASP A 164 4.37 11.91 0.92
CA ASP A 164 3.16 12.17 1.72
C ASP A 164 1.86 11.80 0.99
N ASP A 165 1.88 11.79 -0.33
CA ASP A 165 0.77 11.43 -1.21
C ASP A 165 0.83 9.98 -1.71
N MET A 166 1.85 9.20 -1.28
CA MET A 166 1.98 7.81 -1.71
C MET A 166 0.85 6.95 -1.15
N HIS A 167 0.04 6.39 -2.06
CA HIS A 167 -1.11 5.58 -1.68
C HIS A 167 -0.68 4.28 -0.95
N PRO A 168 -1.39 3.83 0.11
CA PRO A 168 -1.05 2.62 0.88
C PRO A 168 -0.86 1.37 0.04
N THR A 169 -1.64 1.20 -1.05
CA THR A 169 -1.48 0.07 -1.97
C THR A 169 -0.16 0.12 -2.74
N SER A 170 0.34 1.32 -3.04
CA SER A 170 1.64 1.51 -3.70
C SER A 170 2.78 1.19 -2.76
N ILE A 171 2.64 1.55 -1.48
CA ILE A 171 3.59 1.20 -0.43
C ILE A 171 3.61 -0.32 -0.24
N LEU A 172 2.43 -0.96 -0.13
CA LEU A 172 2.34 -2.42 -0.04
C LEU A 172 3.01 -3.09 -1.25
N ALA A 173 2.69 -2.66 -2.47
CA ALA A 173 3.30 -3.19 -3.68
C ALA A 173 4.82 -3.02 -3.69
N PHE A 174 5.33 -1.86 -3.27
CA PHE A 174 6.76 -1.62 -3.13
C PHE A 174 7.39 -2.59 -2.13
N MET A 175 6.81 -2.74 -0.95
CA MET A 175 7.36 -3.55 0.14
C MET A 175 7.32 -5.06 -0.15
N THR A 176 6.37 -5.53 -0.97
CA THR A 176 6.13 -6.96 -1.22
C THR A 176 6.53 -7.43 -2.63
N THR A 177 7.04 -6.53 -3.48
CA THR A 177 7.51 -6.92 -4.81
C THR A 177 9.04 -7.06 -4.81
N PRO A 178 9.61 -8.16 -5.35
CA PRO A 178 11.06 -8.29 -5.49
C PRO A 178 11.64 -7.24 -6.43
N HIS A 179 12.75 -6.62 -6.03
CA HIS A 179 13.44 -5.63 -6.84
C HIS A 179 14.78 -6.17 -7.38
N PRO A 180 15.17 -5.85 -8.61
CA PRO A 180 16.40 -6.36 -9.21
C PRO A 180 17.68 -5.89 -8.49
N TYR A 181 17.60 -4.76 -7.77
CA TYR A 181 18.73 -4.18 -7.02
C TYR A 181 18.86 -4.70 -5.58
N THR A 182 17.82 -5.35 -5.05
CA THR A 182 17.85 -6.01 -3.73
C THR A 182 17.96 -7.51 -3.94
N ARG A 183 19.17 -8.06 -3.79
CA ARG A 183 19.43 -9.48 -4.03
C ARG A 183 19.95 -10.18 -2.78
N ILE A 184 19.30 -11.29 -2.41
CA ILE A 184 19.76 -12.19 -1.36
C ILE A 184 20.22 -13.47 -2.06
N ARG A 185 21.48 -13.84 -1.88
CA ARG A 185 22.09 -15.01 -2.55
C ARG A 185 21.90 -15.03 -4.08
N GLY A 186 21.93 -13.85 -4.71
CA GLY A 186 21.77 -13.72 -6.15
C GLY A 186 20.32 -13.66 -6.67
N VAL A 187 19.33 -13.90 -5.82
CA VAL A 187 17.91 -13.84 -6.16
C VAL A 187 17.33 -12.49 -5.80
N PRO A 188 16.53 -11.83 -6.67
CA PRO A 188 15.80 -10.62 -6.31
C PRO A 188 14.95 -10.85 -5.06
N ALA A 189 15.03 -9.94 -4.11
CA ALA A 189 14.30 -9.99 -2.85
C ALA A 189 13.34 -8.81 -2.73
N THR A 190 12.28 -8.99 -1.96
CA THR A 190 11.40 -7.90 -1.55
C THR A 190 12.10 -7.00 -0.53
N PRO A 191 11.70 -5.73 -0.38
CA PRO A 191 12.19 -4.86 0.70
C PRO A 191 12.00 -5.47 2.09
N VAL A 192 10.90 -6.18 2.33
CA VAL A 192 10.67 -6.86 3.61
C VAL A 192 11.74 -7.93 3.84
N GLU A 193 11.95 -8.85 2.89
CA GLU A 193 12.97 -9.90 3.00
C GLU A 193 14.38 -9.31 3.15
N TRP A 194 14.68 -8.24 2.41
CA TRP A 194 15.96 -7.55 2.45
C TRP A 194 16.27 -6.99 3.84
N LEU A 195 15.32 -6.29 4.45
CA LEU A 195 15.49 -5.69 5.78
C LEU A 195 15.45 -6.74 6.90
N THR A 196 14.60 -7.76 6.78
CA THR A 196 14.57 -8.91 7.71
C THR A 196 15.90 -9.67 7.70
N ALA A 197 16.58 -9.73 6.55
CA ALA A 197 17.92 -10.30 6.46
C ALA A 197 19.03 -9.37 7.01
N GLY A 198 18.70 -8.27 7.68
CA GLY A 198 19.63 -7.32 8.28
C GLY A 198 20.45 -6.49 7.28
N ARG A 199 19.92 -6.31 6.07
CA ARG A 199 20.60 -5.55 5.02
C ARG A 199 20.38 -4.05 5.16
N CYS A 200 21.32 -3.26 4.63
CA CYS A 200 21.28 -1.80 4.64
C CYS A 200 20.06 -1.26 3.90
N VAL A 201 19.41 -0.22 4.44
CA VAL A 201 18.23 0.43 3.86
C VAL A 201 18.54 1.28 2.62
N GLN A 202 19.79 1.70 2.43
CA GLN A 202 20.19 2.66 1.39
C GLN A 202 19.69 2.32 -0.03
N PRO A 203 19.81 1.07 -0.53
CA PRO A 203 19.30 0.72 -1.86
C PRO A 203 17.80 0.92 -2.01
N LEU A 204 17.02 0.77 -0.92
CA LEU A 204 15.57 0.99 -0.94
C LEU A 204 15.23 2.47 -1.02
N LEU A 205 16.00 3.34 -0.34
CA LEU A 205 15.84 4.79 -0.42
C LEU A 205 16.13 5.28 -1.85
N GLU A 206 17.17 4.77 -2.49
CA GLU A 206 17.50 5.11 -3.89
C GLU A 206 16.39 4.68 -4.86
N LEU A 207 15.77 3.52 -4.62
CA LEU A 207 14.63 3.05 -5.42
C LEU A 207 13.40 3.98 -5.26
N LEU A 208 13.13 4.47 -4.05
CA LEU A 208 12.04 5.42 -3.80
C LEU A 208 12.28 6.74 -4.54
N VAL A 209 13.46 7.32 -4.40
CA VAL A 209 13.84 8.56 -5.11
C VAL A 209 13.71 8.41 -6.63
N THR A 210 14.14 7.26 -7.19
CA THR A 210 14.06 7.01 -8.65
C THR A 210 12.61 6.88 -9.13
N ARG A 211 11.69 6.42 -8.27
CA ARG A 211 10.25 6.35 -8.60
C ARG A 211 9.59 7.72 -8.67
N CYS A 212 9.97 8.64 -7.80
CA CYS A 212 9.42 10.01 -7.77
C CYS A 212 9.83 10.85 -8.99
N LEU A 213 10.88 10.44 -9.71
CA LEU A 213 11.39 11.15 -10.90
C LEU A 213 10.77 10.67 -12.22
N ARG A 214 9.84 9.71 -12.19
CA ARG A 214 9.14 9.16 -13.38
C ARG A 214 7.64 9.42 -13.34
#